data_983ccb5de1f7e6e8b4a56fcf3e8e8e3f
#
_entry.id   983ccb5de1f7e6e8b4a56fcf3e8e8e3f
#
_cell.length_a   1.000
_cell.length_b   1.000
_cell.length_c   1.000
_cell.angle_alpha   90.00
_cell.angle_beta   90.00
_cell.angle_gamma   90.00
#
_symmetry.space_group_name_H-M   'P 1'
#
loop_
_entity.id
_entity.type
_entity.pdbx_description
1 polymer ?
#
loop_
_entity_poly.entity_id
_entity_poly.type
_entity_poly.pdbx_seq_one_letter_code
_entity_poly.pdbx_strand_id
1 'polypeptide(L)'
;MTAKILDGARLAKSIRVKLEQETRDWVSKGHRRPGLAVVLVGDDPASEVYVKGKERDCKEVVFYSRIEKIPTTVTQQELEEVVRSFNSDDTIDGLLVQTPLPEHIDEDRIVDLIDPKKDVDGFHPYNMGRLAIRRPALRLSLIHI
;
A
#
# COMPACT_ATOMS: atom_id res chain seq x y z
N MET A 1 -2.46 -16.09 -37.40
CA MET A 1 -1.87 -15.14 -36.41
C MET A 1 -1.88 -15.82 -35.04
N THR A 2 -0.72 -16.02 -34.43
CA THR A 2 -0.61 -16.61 -33.09
C THR A 2 -0.79 -15.51 -32.04
N ALA A 3 -1.70 -15.74 -31.11
CA ALA A 3 -1.93 -14.80 -29.99
C ALA A 3 -0.68 -14.70 -29.11
N LYS A 4 -0.35 -13.48 -28.67
CA LYS A 4 0.73 -13.23 -27.70
C LYS A 4 0.17 -13.36 -26.28
N ILE A 5 0.79 -14.22 -25.48
CA ILE A 5 0.41 -14.36 -24.06
C ILE A 5 1.04 -13.20 -23.26
N LEU A 6 0.22 -12.45 -22.56
CA LEU A 6 0.64 -11.47 -21.55
C LEU A 6 0.71 -12.18 -20.19
N ASP A 7 1.89 -12.70 -19.84
CA ASP A 7 2.11 -13.44 -18.60
C ASP A 7 2.39 -12.49 -17.43
N GLY A 8 1.33 -12.05 -16.78
CA GLY A 8 1.41 -11.16 -15.61
C GLY A 8 2.14 -11.78 -14.40
N ALA A 9 2.01 -13.09 -14.20
CA ALA A 9 2.69 -13.78 -13.10
C ALA A 9 4.22 -13.76 -13.29
N ARG A 10 4.69 -14.02 -14.52
CA ARG A 10 6.12 -13.95 -14.86
C ARG A 10 6.65 -12.52 -14.72
N LEU A 11 5.88 -11.52 -15.17
CA LEU A 11 6.25 -10.12 -15.05
C LEU A 11 6.34 -9.72 -13.56
N ALA A 12 5.33 -10.02 -12.76
CA ALA A 12 5.32 -9.73 -11.32
C ALA A 12 6.53 -10.37 -10.61
N LYS A 13 6.86 -11.63 -10.93
CA LYS A 13 8.04 -12.30 -10.38
C LYS A 13 9.34 -11.58 -10.77
N SER A 14 9.48 -11.17 -12.03
CA SER A 14 10.68 -10.46 -12.48
C SER A 14 10.85 -9.10 -11.79
N ILE A 15 9.74 -8.38 -11.55
CA ILE A 15 9.75 -7.11 -10.81
C ILE A 15 10.17 -7.34 -9.36
N ARG A 16 9.64 -8.36 -8.68
CA ARG A 16 10.01 -8.65 -7.29
C ARG A 16 11.48 -9.02 -7.15
N VAL A 17 12.02 -9.84 -8.05
CA VAL A 17 13.45 -10.18 -8.05
C VAL A 17 14.32 -8.92 -8.20
N LYS A 18 13.94 -8.02 -9.09
CA LYS A 18 14.65 -6.75 -9.27
C LYS A 18 14.56 -5.87 -8.02
N LEU A 19 13.36 -5.73 -7.44
CA LEU A 19 13.16 -4.95 -6.21
C LEU A 19 13.91 -5.55 -5.02
N GLU A 20 13.96 -6.87 -4.88
CA GLU A 20 14.76 -7.54 -3.84
C GLU A 20 16.22 -7.14 -3.95
N GLN A 21 16.80 -7.20 -5.15
CA GLN A 21 18.20 -6.84 -5.37
C GLN A 21 18.45 -5.35 -5.05
N GLU A 22 17.61 -4.46 -5.57
CA GLU A 22 17.69 -3.02 -5.31
C GLU A 22 17.58 -2.70 -3.81
N THR A 23 16.68 -3.40 -3.10
CA THR A 23 16.52 -3.22 -1.65
C THR A 23 17.76 -3.70 -0.88
N ARG A 24 18.31 -4.85 -1.26
CA ARG A 24 19.56 -5.35 -0.64
C ARG A 24 20.72 -4.39 -0.86
N ASP A 25 20.86 -3.87 -2.06
CA ASP A 25 21.90 -2.89 -2.40
C ASP A 25 21.71 -1.58 -1.64
N TRP A 26 20.46 -1.15 -1.44
CA TRP A 26 20.11 0.02 -0.64
C TRP A 26 20.50 -0.16 0.83
N VAL A 27 20.14 -1.30 1.41
CA VAL A 27 20.46 -1.63 2.81
C VAL A 27 21.96 -1.80 3.02
N SER A 28 22.69 -2.39 2.06
CA SER A 28 24.14 -2.55 2.14
C SER A 28 24.90 -1.23 2.19
N LYS A 29 24.29 -0.14 1.70
CA LYS A 29 24.81 1.24 1.78
C LYS A 29 24.47 1.95 3.10
N GLY A 30 23.93 1.22 4.08
CA GLY A 30 23.60 1.75 5.40
C GLY A 30 22.22 2.39 5.53
N HIS A 31 21.38 2.29 4.51
CA HIS A 31 20.01 2.78 4.58
C HIS A 31 19.08 1.78 5.28
N ARG A 32 18.01 2.27 5.90
CA ARG A 32 16.95 1.39 6.41
C ARG A 32 16.14 0.73 5.29
N ARG A 33 15.47 -0.35 5.59
CA ARG A 33 14.52 -0.99 4.67
C ARG A 33 13.34 -0.06 4.40
N PRO A 34 12.81 -0.01 3.16
CA PRO A 34 11.52 0.61 2.90
C PRO A 34 10.43 -0.04 3.75
N GLY A 35 9.51 0.76 4.29
CA GLY A 35 8.47 0.31 5.20
C GLY A 35 7.07 0.51 4.61
N LEU A 36 6.24 -0.55 4.65
CA LEU A 36 4.82 -0.51 4.29
C LEU A 36 3.96 -0.81 5.51
N ALA A 37 3.06 0.10 5.85
CA ALA A 37 1.98 -0.16 6.79
C ALA A 37 0.69 -0.51 6.04
N VAL A 38 -0.01 -1.53 6.52
CA VAL A 38 -1.33 -1.94 6.01
C VAL A 38 -2.29 -2.02 7.18
N VAL A 39 -3.36 -1.25 7.12
CA VAL A 39 -4.45 -1.28 8.09
C VAL A 39 -5.58 -2.14 7.53
N LEU A 40 -6.02 -3.12 8.31
CA LEU A 40 -7.15 -3.98 8.00
C LEU A 40 -8.20 -3.83 9.11
N VAL A 41 -9.38 -3.38 8.76
CA VAL A 41 -10.51 -3.28 9.70
C VAL A 41 -11.46 -4.45 9.48
N GLY A 42 -11.64 -5.24 10.54
CA GLY A 42 -12.50 -6.42 10.49
C GLY A 42 -11.79 -7.67 9.99
N ASP A 43 -12.60 -8.64 9.58
CA ASP A 43 -12.21 -10.01 9.25
C ASP A 43 -12.75 -10.49 7.89
N ASP A 44 -13.02 -9.55 6.96
CA ASP A 44 -13.44 -9.91 5.61
C ASP A 44 -12.41 -10.86 4.95
N PRO A 45 -12.84 -12.08 4.55
CA PRO A 45 -11.91 -13.09 4.03
C PRO A 45 -11.15 -12.66 2.77
N ALA A 46 -11.79 -11.86 1.89
CA ALA A 46 -11.16 -11.39 0.67
C ALA A 46 -10.04 -10.38 1.01
N SER A 47 -10.34 -9.43 1.89
CA SER A 47 -9.37 -8.44 2.40
C SER A 47 -8.18 -9.12 3.09
N GLU A 48 -8.44 -10.17 3.90
CA GLU A 48 -7.36 -10.94 4.54
C GLU A 48 -6.42 -11.61 3.52
N VAL A 49 -6.96 -12.16 2.43
CA VAL A 49 -6.13 -12.78 1.37
C VAL A 49 -5.21 -11.74 0.73
N TYR A 50 -5.73 -10.54 0.43
CA TYR A 50 -4.94 -9.44 -0.13
C TYR A 50 -3.84 -8.97 0.83
N VAL A 51 -4.17 -8.79 2.12
CA VAL A 51 -3.20 -8.35 3.14
C VAL A 51 -2.11 -9.40 3.34
N LYS A 52 -2.46 -10.69 3.43
CA LYS A 52 -1.47 -11.79 3.49
C LYS A 52 -0.58 -11.84 2.24
N GLY A 53 -1.15 -11.56 1.06
CA GLY A 53 -0.40 -11.43 -0.18
C GLY A 53 0.63 -10.31 -0.10
N LYS A 54 0.23 -9.10 0.31
CA LYS A 54 1.11 -7.94 0.49
C LYS A 54 2.24 -8.22 1.49
N GLU A 55 1.90 -8.83 2.64
CA GLU A 55 2.91 -9.20 3.64
C GLU A 55 3.96 -10.17 3.08
N ARG A 56 3.52 -11.22 2.36
CA ARG A 56 4.42 -12.17 1.70
C ARG A 56 5.32 -11.46 0.68
N ASP A 57 4.75 -10.60 -0.17
CA ASP A 57 5.48 -9.91 -1.22
C ASP A 57 6.48 -8.89 -0.63
N CYS A 58 6.14 -8.21 0.47
CA CYS A 58 7.08 -7.38 1.23
C CYS A 58 8.26 -8.19 1.77
N LYS A 59 8.00 -9.38 2.33
CA LYS A 59 9.07 -10.28 2.80
C LYS A 59 9.98 -10.72 1.66
N GLU A 60 9.42 -11.03 0.48
CA GLU A 60 10.17 -11.43 -0.71
C GLU A 60 11.12 -10.32 -1.17
N VAL A 61 10.68 -9.06 -1.16
CA VAL A 61 11.49 -7.90 -1.59
C VAL A 61 12.29 -7.24 -0.46
N VAL A 62 12.34 -7.86 0.72
CA VAL A 62 13.11 -7.39 1.91
C VAL A 62 12.59 -6.06 2.47
N PHE A 63 11.35 -5.70 2.24
CA PHE A 63 10.71 -4.54 2.86
C PHE A 63 10.34 -4.85 4.32
N TYR A 64 10.33 -3.82 5.15
CA TYR A 64 9.65 -3.85 6.43
C TYR A 64 8.14 -3.75 6.19
N SER A 65 7.35 -4.63 6.81
CA SER A 65 5.90 -4.54 6.74
C SER A 65 5.28 -4.56 8.12
N ARG A 66 4.33 -3.67 8.35
CA ARG A 66 3.52 -3.62 9.56
C ARG A 66 2.04 -3.76 9.20
N ILE A 67 1.44 -4.84 9.67
CA ILE A 67 0.01 -5.11 9.49
C ILE A 67 -0.69 -4.76 10.79
N GLU A 68 -1.61 -3.80 10.76
CA GLU A 68 -2.44 -3.41 11.88
C GLU A 68 -3.85 -3.94 11.66
N LYS A 69 -4.23 -4.95 12.46
CA LYS A 69 -5.59 -5.51 12.43
C LYS A 69 -6.43 -4.86 13.51
N ILE A 70 -7.54 -4.28 13.10
CA ILE A 70 -8.44 -3.50 13.94
C ILE A 70 -9.83 -4.15 13.91
N PRO A 71 -10.52 -4.26 15.04
CA PRO A 71 -11.86 -4.86 15.07
C PRO A 71 -12.88 -3.99 14.31
N THR A 72 -13.95 -4.61 13.80
CA THR A 72 -15.06 -3.89 13.14
C THR A 72 -15.76 -2.86 14.02
N THR A 73 -15.59 -2.94 15.34
CA THR A 73 -16.19 -2.01 16.31
C THR A 73 -15.38 -0.72 16.49
N VAL A 74 -14.27 -0.57 15.77
CA VAL A 74 -13.44 0.65 15.83
C VAL A 74 -14.27 1.88 15.51
N THR A 75 -14.08 2.94 16.25
CA THR A 75 -14.69 4.23 15.92
C THR A 75 -13.92 4.96 14.84
N GLN A 76 -14.58 5.92 14.18
CA GLN A 76 -13.93 6.83 13.22
C GLN A 76 -12.68 7.47 13.79
N GLN A 77 -12.78 8.01 15.02
CA GLN A 77 -11.68 8.71 15.68
C GLN A 77 -10.49 7.78 15.95
N GLU A 78 -10.74 6.59 16.49
CA GLU A 78 -9.67 5.60 16.76
C GLU A 78 -8.94 5.20 15.47
N LEU A 79 -9.67 4.98 14.38
CA LEU A 79 -9.06 4.66 13.08
C LEU A 79 -8.24 5.85 12.54
N GLU A 80 -8.74 7.07 12.65
CA GLU A 80 -8.00 8.28 12.29
C GLU A 80 -6.70 8.42 13.11
N GLU A 81 -6.72 8.11 14.41
CA GLU A 81 -5.52 8.14 15.26
C GLU A 81 -4.46 7.12 14.79
N VAL A 82 -4.89 5.92 14.37
CA VAL A 82 -3.99 4.93 13.78
C VAL A 82 -3.35 5.46 12.50
N VAL A 83 -4.13 6.04 11.60
CA VAL A 83 -3.63 6.63 10.35
C VAL A 83 -2.63 7.76 10.64
N ARG A 84 -2.95 8.66 11.58
CA ARG A 84 -2.03 9.74 12.02
C ARG A 84 -0.72 9.19 12.59
N SER A 85 -0.79 8.10 13.35
CA SER A 85 0.41 7.47 13.92
C SER A 85 1.34 6.96 12.82
N PHE A 86 0.80 6.34 11.76
CA PHE A 86 1.60 5.88 10.63
C PHE A 86 2.10 7.03 9.74
N ASN A 87 1.33 8.11 9.60
CA ASN A 87 1.81 9.31 8.92
C ASN A 87 3.06 9.89 9.60
N SER A 88 3.12 9.82 10.93
CA SER A 88 4.23 10.35 11.74
C SER A 88 5.37 9.36 11.97
N ASP A 89 5.22 8.09 11.56
CA ASP A 89 6.25 7.07 11.75
C ASP A 89 7.27 7.12 10.60
N ASP A 90 8.49 7.55 10.91
CA ASP A 90 9.60 7.66 9.95
C ASP A 90 10.08 6.30 9.42
N THR A 91 9.66 5.19 10.02
CA THR A 91 9.98 3.84 9.53
C THR A 91 9.03 3.37 8.43
N ILE A 92 7.92 4.08 8.22
CA ILE A 92 6.89 3.79 7.23
C ILE A 92 6.99 4.78 6.06
N ASP A 93 7.23 4.25 4.87
CA ASP A 93 7.30 5.01 3.61
C ASP A 93 5.98 4.96 2.83
N GLY A 94 5.21 3.90 3.04
CA GLY A 94 3.92 3.70 2.39
C GLY A 94 2.86 3.26 3.38
N LEU A 95 1.64 3.77 3.21
CA LEU A 95 0.47 3.46 4.01
C LEU A 95 -0.70 3.08 3.11
N LEU A 96 -1.38 2.01 3.48
CA LEU A 96 -2.57 1.51 2.82
C LEU A 96 -3.61 1.15 3.88
N VAL A 97 -4.82 1.65 3.71
CA VAL A 97 -5.99 1.21 4.46
C VAL A 97 -6.83 0.32 3.56
N GLN A 98 -6.93 -0.96 3.91
CA GLN A 98 -7.61 -1.95 3.08
C GLN A 98 -9.13 -1.73 3.11
N THR A 99 -9.72 -1.50 1.96
CA THR A 99 -11.16 -1.37 1.76
C THR A 99 -11.78 -2.72 1.34
N PRO A 100 -13.11 -2.92 1.55
CA PRO A 100 -14.06 -1.95 2.12
C PRO A 100 -13.91 -1.77 3.64
N LEU A 101 -14.26 -0.58 4.13
CA LEU A 101 -14.37 -0.27 5.55
C LEU A 101 -15.81 -0.55 6.06
N PRO A 102 -16.03 -0.73 7.38
CA PRO A 102 -17.36 -0.82 7.96
C PRO A 102 -18.22 0.40 7.62
N GLU A 103 -19.54 0.22 7.42
CA GLU A 103 -20.48 1.27 6.99
C GLU A 103 -20.50 2.53 7.88
N HIS A 104 -20.16 2.40 9.17
CA HIS A 104 -20.12 3.53 10.11
C HIS A 104 -18.83 4.36 10.02
N ILE A 105 -17.86 3.92 9.21
CA ILE A 105 -16.61 4.63 8.96
C ILE A 105 -16.74 5.43 7.66
N ASP A 106 -16.45 6.72 7.74
CA ASP A 106 -16.34 7.60 6.58
C ASP A 106 -14.99 7.33 5.87
N GLU A 107 -15.06 6.57 4.77
CA GLU A 107 -13.88 6.16 4.01
C GLU A 107 -13.17 7.36 3.38
N ASP A 108 -13.91 8.35 2.88
CA ASP A 108 -13.34 9.54 2.24
C ASP A 108 -12.47 10.31 3.25
N ARG A 109 -12.93 10.43 4.50
CA ARG A 109 -12.12 11.06 5.55
C ARG A 109 -10.84 10.30 5.87
N ILE A 110 -10.87 8.96 5.78
CA ILE A 110 -9.67 8.15 5.98
C ILE A 110 -8.69 8.35 4.82
N VAL A 111 -9.17 8.35 3.58
CA VAL A 111 -8.33 8.61 2.40
C VAL A 111 -7.70 9.99 2.47
N ASP A 112 -8.48 11.02 2.79
CA ASP A 112 -7.99 12.41 2.92
C ASP A 112 -6.96 12.59 4.04
N LEU A 113 -6.96 11.72 5.03
CA LEU A 113 -6.06 11.78 6.17
C LEU A 113 -4.68 11.16 5.90
N ILE A 114 -4.56 10.25 4.94
CA ILE A 114 -3.29 9.64 4.57
C ILE A 114 -2.35 10.73 4.03
N ASP A 115 -1.08 10.76 4.47
CA ASP A 115 -0.10 11.66 3.85
C ASP A 115 0.04 11.31 2.36
N PRO A 116 -0.21 12.27 1.44
CA PRO A 116 -0.08 12.03 0.00
C PRO A 116 1.25 11.45 -0.44
N LYS A 117 2.31 11.63 0.36
CA LYS A 117 3.63 11.05 0.08
C LYS A 117 3.72 9.58 0.47
N LYS A 118 2.83 9.12 1.36
CA LYS A 118 2.75 7.73 1.82
C LYS A 118 1.56 6.97 1.21
N ASP A 119 0.68 7.64 0.45
CA ASP A 119 -0.47 7.06 -0.24
C ASP A 119 -0.01 6.16 -1.39
N VAL A 120 0.14 4.85 -1.13
CA VAL A 120 0.65 3.90 -2.12
C VAL A 120 -0.37 3.51 -3.18
N ASP A 121 -1.66 3.70 -2.93
CA ASP A 121 -2.72 3.45 -3.89
C ASP A 121 -2.94 4.64 -4.84
N GLY A 122 -2.55 5.84 -4.40
CA GLY A 122 -2.72 7.07 -5.17
C GLY A 122 -4.17 7.57 -5.16
N PHE A 123 -4.98 7.21 -4.16
CA PHE A 123 -6.39 7.61 -4.05
C PHE A 123 -6.59 8.96 -3.39
N HIS A 124 -5.59 9.46 -2.68
CA HIS A 124 -5.67 10.78 -2.07
C HIS A 124 -5.97 11.86 -3.13
N PRO A 125 -6.90 12.80 -2.88
CA PRO A 125 -7.29 13.84 -3.86
C PRO A 125 -6.11 14.63 -4.44
N TYR A 126 -5.06 14.85 -3.65
CA TYR A 126 -3.82 15.47 -4.12
C TYR A 126 -3.15 14.65 -5.24
N ASN A 127 -2.99 13.33 -5.06
CA ASN A 127 -2.37 12.45 -6.05
C ASN A 127 -3.25 12.30 -7.29
N MET A 128 -4.56 12.16 -7.10
CA MET A 128 -5.54 12.12 -8.18
C MET A 128 -5.56 13.43 -8.97
N GLY A 129 -5.52 14.58 -8.30
CA GLY A 129 -5.46 15.89 -8.96
C GLY A 129 -4.18 16.04 -9.78
N ARG A 130 -3.03 15.62 -9.26
CA ARG A 130 -1.76 15.62 -10.01
C ARG A 130 -1.81 14.70 -11.23
N LEU A 131 -2.42 13.53 -11.10
CA LEU A 131 -2.63 12.63 -12.23
C LEU A 131 -3.50 13.26 -13.31
N ALA A 132 -4.60 13.91 -12.94
CA ALA A 132 -5.52 14.57 -13.87
C ALA A 132 -4.83 15.65 -14.69
N ILE A 133 -3.90 16.40 -14.09
CA ILE A 133 -3.11 17.45 -14.77
C ILE A 133 -1.77 16.94 -15.33
N ARG A 134 -1.60 15.62 -15.42
CA ARG A 134 -0.41 14.93 -15.96
C ARG A 134 0.91 15.30 -15.27
N ARG A 135 0.88 15.53 -13.95
CA ARG A 135 2.07 15.74 -13.13
C ARG A 135 2.49 14.44 -12.43
N PRO A 136 3.78 14.26 -12.13
CA PRO A 136 4.24 13.08 -11.37
C PRO A 136 3.49 12.96 -10.03
N ALA A 137 2.92 11.79 -9.76
CA ALA A 137 2.25 11.43 -8.52
C ALA A 137 2.39 9.93 -8.27
N LEU A 138 2.22 9.50 -7.02
CA LEU A 138 2.00 8.10 -6.71
C LEU A 138 0.66 7.67 -7.32
N ARG A 139 0.64 6.51 -7.94
CA ARG A 139 -0.57 5.92 -8.52
C ARG A 139 -0.43 4.42 -8.66
N LEU A 140 -1.45 3.71 -8.31
CA LEU A 140 -1.63 2.31 -8.67
C LEU A 140 -2.38 2.23 -10.00
N SER A 141 -1.83 1.51 -10.98
CA SER A 141 -2.50 1.27 -12.25
C SER A 141 -2.73 -0.23 -12.46
N LEU A 142 -3.96 -0.62 -12.75
CA LEU A 142 -4.34 -2.00 -13.05
C LEU A 142 -4.58 -2.22 -14.56
N ILE A 143 -4.65 -1.17 -15.36
CA ILE A 143 -5.07 -1.24 -16.77
C ILE A 143 -3.99 -0.72 -17.73
N HIS A 144 -3.14 0.17 -17.30
CA HIS A 144 -2.11 0.78 -18.14
C HIS A 144 -0.78 0.05 -17.98
N ILE A 145 -0.59 -0.92 -18.83
CA ILE A 145 0.69 -1.63 -19.02
C ILE A 145 1.28 -1.21 -20.36
#